data_1a7ca1fede1696a506de5c1dbf759eff
#
_entry.id   1a7ca1fede1696a506de5c1dbf759eff
#
_cell.length_a   1.000
_cell.length_b   1.000
_cell.length_c   1.000
_cell.angle_alpha   90.00
_cell.angle_beta   90.00
_cell.angle_gamma   90.00
#
_symmetry.space_group_name_H-M   'P 1'
#
loop_
_entity.id
_entity.type
_entity.pdbx_description
1 polymer ?
#
loop_
_entity_poly.entity_id
_entity_poly.type
_entity_poly.pdbx_seq_one_letter_code
_entity_poly.pdbx_strand_id
1 'polypeptide(L)'
;LEVFIMGVISLLFSVEFSAGIGAFLLAILLVFLAAFFISGMAYGISLILPNEVIYETVMNAIVLPLFFLSTALFPAEGIDGVLGVIVNLNPFTHIINALRSLLLNGTLATGELLFVIILYTAMGSISFGWALHRLNRETAL
;
A
#
# COMPACT_ATOMS: atom_id res chain seq x y z
N LEU A 1 6.00 2.15 16.77
CA LEU A 1 7.10 1.41 17.38
C LEU A 1 7.79 0.51 16.35
N GLU A 2 7.07 -0.31 15.59
CA GLU A 2 7.62 -1.25 14.59
C GLU A 2 8.47 -0.55 13.52
N VAL A 3 7.97 0.54 12.94
CA VAL A 3 8.71 1.32 11.92
C VAL A 3 10.02 1.89 12.49
N PHE A 4 10.01 2.31 13.76
CA PHE A 4 11.21 2.81 14.43
C PHE A 4 12.24 1.69 14.65
N ILE A 5 11.79 0.52 15.09
CA ILE A 5 12.65 -0.67 15.28
C ILE A 5 13.26 -1.09 13.95
N MET A 6 12.45 -1.16 12.88
CA MET A 6 12.93 -1.48 11.53
C MET A 6 13.95 -0.46 11.03
N GLY A 7 13.74 0.83 11.30
CA GLY A 7 14.70 1.88 10.98
C GLY A 7 16.03 1.71 11.69
N VAL A 8 16.02 1.41 12.99
CA VAL A 8 17.23 1.13 13.78
C VAL A 8 17.95 -0.11 13.27
N ILE A 9 17.23 -1.20 12.96
CA ILE A 9 17.80 -2.41 12.39
C ILE A 9 18.47 -2.11 11.04
N SER A 10 17.80 -1.36 10.16
CA SER A 10 18.36 -0.96 8.86
C SER A 10 19.67 -0.19 8.99
N LEU A 11 19.77 0.71 9.98
CA LEU A 11 21.00 1.43 10.27
C LEU A 11 22.12 0.52 10.78
N LEU A 12 21.77 -0.48 11.63
CA LEU A 12 22.75 -1.47 12.15
C LEU A 12 23.30 -2.37 11.05
N PHE A 13 22.50 -2.68 10.04
CA PHE A 13 22.94 -3.49 8.88
C PHE A 13 23.56 -2.66 7.76
N SER A 14 23.91 -1.39 8.04
CA SER A 14 24.55 -0.47 7.07
C SER A 14 23.80 -0.40 5.72
N VAL A 15 22.50 -0.41 5.76
CA VAL A 15 21.68 -0.13 4.57
C VAL A 15 21.92 1.34 4.21
N GLU A 16 22.69 1.57 3.16
CA GLU A 16 22.92 2.91 2.64
C GLU A 16 21.63 3.41 1.99
N PHE A 17 20.92 4.30 2.70
CA PHE A 17 19.83 5.05 2.10
C PHE A 17 20.44 6.16 1.24
N SER A 18 20.49 5.94 -0.06
CA SER A 18 20.92 6.97 -1.03
C SER A 18 19.86 8.09 -1.19
N ALA A 19 18.78 7.99 -0.43
CA ALA A 19 17.67 8.93 -0.49
C ALA A 19 18.04 10.30 0.08
N GLY A 20 18.06 11.32 -0.76
CA GLY A 20 18.03 12.69 -0.30
C GLY A 20 16.71 13.02 0.42
N ILE A 21 16.69 14.17 1.12
CA ILE A 21 15.51 14.63 1.89
C ILE A 21 14.24 14.64 1.01
N GLY A 22 14.35 15.02 -0.27
CA GLY A 22 13.22 15.03 -1.21
C GLY A 22 12.63 13.63 -1.46
N ALA A 23 13.47 12.63 -1.69
CA ALA A 23 13.04 11.24 -1.91
C ALA A 23 12.39 10.67 -0.64
N PHE A 24 12.93 11.02 0.54
CA PHE A 24 12.34 10.61 1.82
C PHE A 24 10.95 11.21 2.05
N LEU A 25 10.76 12.50 1.75
CA LEU A 25 9.44 13.15 1.84
C LEU A 25 8.43 12.55 0.86
N LEU A 26 8.86 12.22 -0.35
CA LEU A 26 8.02 11.52 -1.32
C LEU A 26 7.65 10.11 -0.85
N ALA A 27 8.57 9.38 -0.25
CA ALA A 27 8.29 8.08 0.34
C ALA A 27 7.23 8.17 1.46
N ILE A 28 7.32 9.17 2.33
CA ILE A 28 6.30 9.44 3.37
C ILE A 28 4.94 9.73 2.71
N LEU A 29 4.89 10.55 1.66
CA LEU A 29 3.66 10.82 0.93
C LEU A 29 3.04 9.54 0.36
N LEU A 30 3.84 8.67 -0.25
CA LEU A 30 3.35 7.40 -0.81
C LEU A 30 2.81 6.47 0.27
N VAL A 31 3.50 6.36 1.41
CA VAL A 31 3.01 5.58 2.57
C VAL A 31 1.70 6.15 3.10
N PHE A 32 1.57 7.48 3.18
CA PHE A 32 0.33 8.13 3.59
C PHE A 32 -0.83 7.82 2.63
N LEU A 33 -0.60 7.87 1.32
CA LEU A 33 -1.62 7.54 0.32
C LEU A 33 -2.03 6.06 0.39
N ALA A 34 -1.08 5.15 0.61
CA ALA A 34 -1.40 3.74 0.82
C ALA A 34 -2.21 3.52 2.09
N ALA A 35 -1.84 4.16 3.19
CA ALA A 35 -2.57 4.10 4.45
C ALA A 35 -3.99 4.67 4.29
N PHE A 36 -4.14 5.77 3.54
CA PHE A 36 -5.44 6.36 3.21
C PHE A 36 -6.35 5.37 2.47
N PHE A 37 -5.83 4.71 1.43
CA PHE A 37 -6.58 3.68 0.69
C PHE A 37 -6.99 2.51 1.59
N ILE A 38 -6.03 1.93 2.32
CA ILE A 38 -6.28 0.77 3.20
C ILE A 38 -7.28 1.12 4.30
N SER A 39 -7.15 2.30 4.92
CA SER A 39 -8.06 2.76 5.97
C SER A 39 -9.47 2.95 5.45
N GLY A 40 -9.64 3.55 4.27
CA GLY A 40 -10.96 3.72 3.64
C GLY A 40 -11.62 2.38 3.32
N MET A 41 -10.85 1.43 2.80
CA MET A 41 -11.32 0.08 2.51
C MET A 41 -11.70 -0.66 3.81
N ALA A 42 -10.83 -0.63 4.81
CA ALA A 42 -11.04 -1.28 6.10
C ALA A 42 -12.29 -0.73 6.81
N TYR A 43 -12.44 0.60 6.84
CA TYR A 43 -13.61 1.25 7.43
C TYR A 43 -14.90 0.89 6.68
N GLY A 44 -14.90 0.94 5.34
CA GLY A 44 -16.06 0.54 4.55
C GLY A 44 -16.48 -0.92 4.77
N ILE A 45 -15.51 -1.83 4.91
CA ILE A 45 -15.77 -3.25 5.21
C ILE A 45 -16.31 -3.40 6.64
N SER A 46 -15.79 -2.67 7.62
CA SER A 46 -16.24 -2.74 9.01
C SER A 46 -17.72 -2.38 9.18
N LEU A 47 -18.24 -1.46 8.35
CA LEU A 47 -19.67 -1.07 8.37
C LEU A 47 -20.62 -2.16 7.84
N ILE A 48 -20.12 -3.18 7.18
CA ILE A 48 -20.97 -4.23 6.59
C ILE A 48 -20.97 -5.49 7.44
N LEU A 49 -19.91 -5.71 8.20
CA LEU A 49 -19.69 -6.96 8.90
C LEU A 49 -20.28 -6.91 10.32
N PRO A 50 -20.90 -8.01 10.79
CA PRO A 50 -21.67 -8.02 12.02
C PRO A 50 -20.82 -8.04 13.29
N ASN A 51 -19.54 -8.45 13.19
CA ASN A 51 -18.65 -8.55 14.33
C ASN A 51 -17.16 -8.47 13.93
N GLU A 52 -16.32 -8.23 14.93
CA GLU A 52 -14.89 -8.03 14.80
C GLU A 52 -14.15 -9.27 14.27
N VAL A 53 -14.54 -10.46 14.68
CA VAL A 53 -13.90 -11.71 14.26
C VAL A 53 -14.08 -11.95 12.75
N ILE A 54 -15.29 -11.70 12.24
CA ILE A 54 -15.57 -11.82 10.80
C ILE A 54 -14.81 -10.73 10.05
N TYR A 55 -14.77 -9.51 10.58
CA TYR A 55 -14.00 -8.41 10.00
C TYR A 55 -12.52 -8.76 9.85
N GLU A 56 -11.88 -9.23 10.91
CA GLU A 56 -10.46 -9.65 10.88
C GLU A 56 -10.22 -10.77 9.85
N THR A 57 -11.12 -11.76 9.82
CA THR A 57 -11.03 -12.87 8.87
C THR A 57 -11.10 -12.39 7.42
N VAL A 58 -12.06 -11.51 7.11
CA VAL A 58 -12.22 -10.95 5.76
C VAL A 58 -11.05 -10.05 5.39
N MET A 59 -10.60 -9.19 6.32
CA MET A 59 -9.44 -8.32 6.06
C MET A 59 -8.17 -9.13 5.78
N ASN A 60 -7.91 -10.17 6.57
CA ASN A 60 -6.78 -11.06 6.34
C ASN A 60 -6.91 -11.80 5.00
N ALA A 61 -8.11 -12.28 4.65
CA ALA A 61 -8.35 -12.94 3.37
C ALA A 61 -8.13 -12.03 2.15
N ILE A 62 -8.24 -10.72 2.31
CA ILE A 62 -7.96 -9.73 1.26
C ILE A 62 -6.49 -9.31 1.27
N VAL A 63 -5.98 -8.90 2.44
CA VAL A 63 -4.65 -8.27 2.56
C VAL A 63 -3.53 -9.28 2.36
N LEU A 64 -3.66 -10.51 2.89
CA LEU A 64 -2.61 -11.52 2.77
C LEU A 64 -2.33 -11.90 1.30
N PRO A 65 -3.32 -12.23 0.46
CA PRO A 65 -3.04 -12.48 -0.96
C PRO A 65 -2.44 -11.28 -1.68
N LEU A 66 -2.93 -10.07 -1.40
CA LEU A 66 -2.36 -8.84 -2.00
C LEU A 66 -0.90 -8.67 -1.61
N PHE A 67 -0.54 -8.94 -0.36
CA PHE A 67 0.84 -8.86 0.11
C PHE A 67 1.72 -9.96 -0.48
N PHE A 68 1.26 -11.23 -0.44
CA PHE A 68 2.02 -12.37 -0.95
C PHE A 68 2.19 -12.35 -2.47
N LEU A 69 1.21 -11.84 -3.22
CA LEU A 69 1.25 -11.71 -4.68
C LEU A 69 1.81 -10.33 -5.11
N SER A 70 2.63 -9.72 -4.30
CA SER A 70 3.32 -8.47 -4.61
C SER A 70 4.84 -8.68 -4.68
N THR A 71 5.56 -7.67 -5.15
CA THR A 71 7.04 -7.65 -5.14
C THR A 71 7.65 -7.46 -3.75
N ALA A 72 6.84 -7.49 -2.68
CA ALA A 72 7.35 -7.49 -1.31
C ALA A 72 8.16 -8.73 -0.98
N LEU A 73 7.68 -9.91 -1.41
CA LEU A 73 8.29 -11.20 -1.12
C LEU A 73 9.05 -11.79 -2.32
N PHE A 74 8.59 -11.48 -3.54
CA PHE A 74 9.20 -12.01 -4.76
C PHE A 74 9.76 -10.85 -5.59
N PRO A 75 11.04 -10.89 -5.99
CA PRO A 75 11.55 -9.93 -6.95
C PRO A 75 10.78 -10.07 -8.27
N ALA A 76 10.45 -8.94 -8.89
CA ALA A 76 9.70 -8.93 -10.16
C ALA A 76 10.45 -9.61 -11.32
N GLU A 77 11.77 -9.78 -11.17
CA GLU A 77 12.66 -10.38 -12.16
C GLU A 77 12.45 -11.90 -12.16
N GLY A 78 11.99 -12.42 -13.29
CA GLY A 78 11.85 -13.87 -13.50
C GLY A 78 10.47 -14.47 -13.19
N ILE A 79 9.44 -13.64 -12.93
CA ILE A 79 8.07 -14.12 -12.80
C ILE A 79 7.35 -13.94 -14.13
N ASP A 80 7.27 -15.03 -14.91
CA ASP A 80 6.60 -15.06 -16.20
C ASP A 80 5.19 -15.66 -16.11
N GLY A 81 4.42 -15.50 -17.18
CA GLY A 81 3.09 -16.10 -17.33
C GLY A 81 2.01 -15.44 -16.50
N VAL A 82 1.03 -16.22 -16.08
CA VAL A 82 -0.17 -15.75 -15.36
C VAL A 82 0.20 -15.08 -14.02
N LEU A 83 1.18 -15.64 -13.32
CA LEU A 83 1.62 -15.08 -12.04
C LEU A 83 2.25 -13.69 -12.21
N GLY A 84 3.04 -13.48 -13.27
CA GLY A 84 3.60 -12.17 -13.60
C GLY A 84 2.51 -11.12 -13.86
N VAL A 85 1.44 -11.49 -14.54
CA VAL A 85 0.29 -10.60 -14.76
C VAL A 85 -0.38 -10.22 -13.44
N ILE A 86 -0.62 -11.19 -12.56
CA ILE A 86 -1.25 -10.95 -11.24
C ILE A 86 -0.39 -10.02 -10.40
N VAL A 87 0.93 -10.27 -10.33
CA VAL A 87 1.86 -9.42 -9.58
C VAL A 87 1.90 -8.00 -10.14
N ASN A 88 1.89 -7.84 -11.46
CA ASN A 88 1.91 -6.52 -12.11
C ASN A 88 0.58 -5.75 -11.98
N LEU A 89 -0.54 -6.43 -11.87
CA LEU A 89 -1.85 -5.80 -11.62
C LEU A 89 -2.06 -5.44 -10.15
N ASN A 90 -1.26 -6.00 -9.25
CA ASN A 90 -1.38 -5.78 -7.82
C ASN A 90 -0.95 -4.36 -7.44
N PRO A 91 -1.83 -3.54 -6.81
CA PRO A 91 -1.47 -2.20 -6.40
C PRO A 91 -0.29 -2.16 -5.42
N PHE A 92 -0.16 -3.15 -4.54
CA PHE A 92 0.97 -3.24 -3.60
C PHE A 92 2.31 -3.35 -4.32
N THR A 93 2.38 -4.00 -5.47
CA THR A 93 3.61 -4.08 -6.29
C THR A 93 4.10 -2.69 -6.68
N HIS A 94 3.22 -1.83 -7.16
CA HIS A 94 3.60 -0.50 -7.62
C HIS A 94 4.13 0.38 -6.49
N ILE A 95 3.46 0.38 -5.32
CA ILE A 95 3.92 1.20 -4.20
C ILE A 95 5.21 0.67 -3.59
N ILE A 96 5.38 -0.65 -3.48
CA ILE A 96 6.59 -1.27 -2.93
C ILE A 96 7.79 -0.96 -3.84
N ASN A 97 7.62 -1.10 -5.16
CA ASN A 97 8.67 -0.77 -6.12
C ASN A 97 9.02 0.72 -6.09
N ALA A 98 8.03 1.60 -6.02
CA ALA A 98 8.25 3.03 -5.89
C ALA A 98 9.01 3.40 -4.60
N LEU A 99 8.61 2.84 -3.46
CA LEU A 99 9.29 3.05 -2.19
C LEU A 99 10.72 2.51 -2.21
N ARG A 100 10.92 1.32 -2.79
CA ARG A 100 12.26 0.73 -2.95
C ARG A 100 13.15 1.62 -3.79
N SER A 101 12.68 2.10 -4.94
CA SER A 101 13.44 2.99 -5.82
C SER A 101 13.77 4.32 -5.16
N LEU A 102 12.82 4.94 -4.45
CA LEU A 102 13.05 6.19 -3.72
C LEU A 102 14.06 6.03 -2.58
N LEU A 103 13.95 4.98 -1.80
CA LEU A 103 14.77 4.80 -0.59
C LEU A 103 16.18 4.28 -0.90
N LEU A 104 16.32 3.36 -1.87
CA LEU A 104 17.60 2.75 -2.20
C LEU A 104 18.36 3.51 -3.28
N ASN A 105 17.65 3.98 -4.33
CA ASN A 105 18.29 4.67 -5.45
C ASN A 105 18.21 6.21 -5.34
N GLY A 106 17.41 6.72 -4.41
CA GLY A 106 17.18 8.16 -4.23
C GLY A 106 16.37 8.82 -5.35
N THR A 107 15.98 8.06 -6.37
CA THR A 107 15.27 8.57 -7.55
C THR A 107 14.17 7.62 -7.99
N LEU A 108 13.12 8.18 -8.57
CA LEU A 108 12.05 7.44 -9.24
C LEU A 108 11.70 8.21 -10.51
N ALA A 109 11.43 7.50 -11.61
CA ALA A 109 10.98 8.14 -12.83
C ALA A 109 9.68 8.92 -12.59
N THR A 110 9.62 10.17 -13.08
CA THR A 110 8.48 11.06 -12.84
C THR A 110 7.15 10.43 -13.26
N GLY A 111 7.15 9.66 -14.37
CA GLY A 111 5.97 8.96 -14.84
C GLY A 111 5.48 7.88 -13.86
N GLU A 112 6.38 7.09 -13.30
CA GLU A 112 6.05 6.06 -12.30
C GLU A 112 5.55 6.68 -11.00
N LEU A 113 6.18 7.77 -10.54
CA LEU A 113 5.75 8.50 -9.36
C LEU A 113 4.33 9.04 -9.53
N LEU A 114 4.06 9.71 -10.65
CA LEU A 114 2.73 10.24 -10.96
C LEU A 114 1.68 9.13 -11.07
N PHE A 115 2.03 8.03 -11.71
CA PHE A 115 1.14 6.86 -11.81
C PHE A 115 0.74 6.34 -10.43
N VAL A 116 1.71 6.12 -9.52
CA VAL A 116 1.42 5.60 -8.17
C VAL A 116 0.61 6.59 -7.35
N ILE A 117 0.92 7.90 -7.43
CA ILE A 117 0.15 8.94 -6.73
C ILE A 117 -1.31 8.96 -7.23
N ILE A 118 -1.53 8.96 -8.54
CA ILE A 118 -2.87 8.98 -9.13
C ILE A 118 -3.63 7.71 -8.76
N LEU A 119 -2.99 6.55 -8.89
CA LEU A 119 -3.58 5.25 -8.57
C LEU A 119 -4.08 5.21 -7.12
N TYR A 120 -3.22 5.53 -6.17
CA TYR A 120 -3.57 5.45 -4.73
C TYR A 120 -4.52 6.56 -4.29
N THR A 121 -4.43 7.76 -4.87
CA THR A 121 -5.40 8.82 -4.62
C THR A 121 -6.79 8.43 -5.13
N ALA A 122 -6.88 7.87 -6.33
CA ALA A 122 -8.15 7.40 -6.90
C ALA A 122 -8.73 6.23 -6.06
N MET A 123 -7.93 5.22 -5.75
CA MET A 123 -8.36 4.08 -4.94
C MET A 123 -8.79 4.52 -3.53
N GLY A 124 -8.04 5.41 -2.88
CA GLY A 124 -8.39 5.97 -1.57
C GLY A 124 -9.68 6.76 -1.62
N SER A 125 -9.84 7.64 -2.61
CA SER A 125 -11.06 8.44 -2.78
C SER A 125 -12.29 7.57 -3.03
N ILE A 126 -12.16 6.51 -3.84
CA ILE A 126 -13.24 5.54 -4.10
C ILE A 126 -13.59 4.79 -2.82
N SER A 127 -12.60 4.31 -2.07
CA SER A 127 -12.78 3.57 -0.82
C SER A 127 -13.47 4.43 0.24
N PHE A 128 -13.03 5.67 0.43
CA PHE A 128 -13.66 6.60 1.36
C PHE A 128 -15.07 7.01 0.91
N GLY A 129 -15.26 7.31 -0.37
CA GLY A 129 -16.57 7.61 -0.92
C GLY A 129 -17.57 6.49 -0.69
N TRP A 130 -17.14 5.25 -0.89
CA TRP A 130 -17.94 4.07 -0.62
C TRP A 130 -18.25 3.92 0.89
N ALA A 131 -17.27 4.11 1.76
CA ALA A 131 -17.44 4.06 3.21
C ALA A 131 -18.43 5.13 3.70
N LEU A 132 -18.29 6.38 3.23
CA LEU A 132 -19.22 7.46 3.56
C LEU A 132 -20.65 7.19 3.05
N HIS A 133 -20.79 6.65 1.85
CA HIS A 133 -22.09 6.28 1.32
C HIS A 133 -22.78 5.21 2.18
N ARG A 134 -22.03 4.25 2.68
CA ARG A 134 -22.54 3.22 3.62
C ARG A 134 -22.95 3.82 4.94
N LEU A 135 -22.09 4.64 5.54
CA LEU A 135 -22.37 5.30 6.81
C LEU A 135 -23.67 6.14 6.75
N ASN A 136 -23.85 6.90 5.69
CA ASN A 136 -25.06 7.71 5.51
C ASN A 136 -26.34 6.86 5.39
N ARG A 137 -26.26 5.64 4.89
CA ARG A 137 -27.40 4.73 4.85
C ARG A 137 -27.77 4.16 6.21
N GLU A 138 -26.80 3.90 7.07
CA GLU A 138 -27.03 3.38 8.43
C GLU A 138 -27.57 4.46 9.37
N THR A 139 -27.15 5.71 9.19
CA THR A 139 -27.61 6.84 10.01
C THR A 139 -28.96 7.42 9.56
N ALA A 140 -29.46 7.01 8.40
CA ALA A 140 -30.75 7.44 7.85
C ALA A 140 -31.94 6.50 8.22
N LEU A 141 -31.69 5.42 8.96
CA LEU A 141 -32.65 4.47 9.52
C LEU A 141 -32.81 4.68 11.01
#